data_1d7a74813e29bdf1a25f292d8585f538
#
_entry.id   1d7a74813e29bdf1a25f292d8585f538
#
_cell.length_a   1.000
_cell.length_b   1.000
_cell.length_c   1.000
_cell.angle_alpha   90.00
_cell.angle_beta   90.00
_cell.angle_gamma   90.00
#
_symmetry.space_group_name_H-M   'P 1'
#
loop_
_entity.id
_entity.type
_entity.pdbx_description
1 polymer ?
#
loop_
_entity_poly.entity_id
_entity_poly.type
_entity_poly.pdbx_seq_one_letter_code
_entity_poly.pdbx_strand_id
1 'polypeptide(L)'
;RPADANETAAAWRVMAQTTDRPSLLVASRQSLPVLEETVDAPVERGGYVLADSSREVPDGIIIAAGSEVSLALQARELLFDDGIDVRVVSMPSTNLFDEQPKAYRDAVLPPQVTRRLAVEMGASQSWYKYVGLNGKVMGVDRFGISGPGAEVVKALGFTPEHIFREYKHLNKTNYLAVKTPVIQ
;
A
#
# COMPACT_ATOMS: atom_id res chain seq x y z
N ARG A 1 -8.78 -5.88 -5.69
CA ARG A 1 -9.07 -5.63 -4.26
C ARG A 1 -9.35 -4.15 -4.04
N PRO A 2 -10.59 -3.69 -4.24
CA PRO A 2 -10.96 -2.28 -4.02
C PRO A 2 -10.97 -1.92 -2.54
N ALA A 3 -10.64 -0.65 -2.25
CA ALA A 3 -10.55 -0.11 -0.89
C ALA A 3 -11.92 0.14 -0.25
N ASP A 4 -12.89 0.54 -1.06
CA ASP A 4 -14.22 0.98 -0.60
C ASP A 4 -15.29 0.86 -1.69
N ALA A 5 -16.45 1.51 -1.48
CA ALA A 5 -17.54 1.49 -2.43
C ALA A 5 -17.22 2.24 -3.74
N ASN A 6 -16.48 3.35 -3.69
CA ASN A 6 -16.11 4.13 -4.87
C ASN A 6 -15.18 3.32 -5.77
N GLU A 7 -14.08 2.78 -5.22
CA GLU A 7 -13.20 1.89 -5.97
C GLU A 7 -13.93 0.62 -6.46
N THR A 8 -14.88 0.07 -5.66
CA THR A 8 -15.66 -1.09 -6.07
C THR A 8 -16.51 -0.77 -7.29
N ALA A 9 -17.19 0.37 -7.33
CA ALA A 9 -17.98 0.81 -8.49
C ALA A 9 -17.09 1.01 -9.73
N ALA A 10 -15.90 1.61 -9.56
CA ALA A 10 -14.93 1.77 -10.63
C ALA A 10 -14.39 0.41 -11.11
N ALA A 11 -14.08 -0.51 -10.20
CA ALA A 11 -13.62 -1.85 -10.53
C ALA A 11 -14.67 -2.64 -11.35
N TRP A 12 -15.95 -2.56 -10.98
CA TRP A 12 -17.05 -3.15 -11.78
C TRP A 12 -17.09 -2.60 -13.21
N ARG A 13 -16.88 -1.30 -13.37
CA ARG A 13 -16.83 -0.66 -14.69
C ARG A 13 -15.67 -1.22 -15.52
N VAL A 14 -14.46 -1.34 -14.92
CA VAL A 14 -13.29 -1.92 -15.57
C VAL A 14 -13.56 -3.36 -15.98
N MET A 15 -14.10 -4.18 -15.06
CA MET A 15 -14.43 -5.59 -15.36
C MET A 15 -15.44 -5.74 -16.51
N ALA A 16 -16.48 -4.90 -16.54
CA ALA A 16 -17.47 -4.94 -17.61
C ALA A 16 -16.91 -4.54 -18.99
N GLN A 17 -15.85 -3.75 -19.02
CA GLN A 17 -15.15 -3.34 -20.25
C GLN A 17 -14.07 -4.33 -20.67
N THR A 18 -13.60 -5.18 -19.77
CA THR A 18 -12.56 -6.19 -20.05
C THR A 18 -13.18 -7.41 -20.71
N THR A 19 -12.89 -7.65 -21.99
CA THR A 19 -13.49 -8.71 -22.81
C THR A 19 -12.50 -9.79 -23.26
N ASP A 20 -11.21 -9.56 -23.09
CA ASP A 20 -10.10 -10.39 -23.59
C ASP A 20 -9.51 -11.34 -22.53
N ARG A 21 -9.95 -11.20 -21.28
CA ARG A 21 -9.44 -12.00 -20.15
C ARG A 21 -10.47 -12.10 -19.02
N PRO A 22 -10.36 -13.13 -18.16
CA PRO A 22 -11.18 -13.23 -16.95
C PRO A 22 -10.78 -12.14 -15.93
N SER A 23 -11.77 -11.68 -15.16
CA SER A 23 -11.58 -10.72 -14.08
C SER A 23 -12.06 -11.31 -12.76
N LEU A 24 -11.32 -11.04 -11.67
CA LEU A 24 -11.67 -11.45 -10.32
C LEU A 24 -11.75 -10.23 -9.41
N LEU A 25 -12.89 -10.03 -8.77
CA LEU A 25 -13.10 -9.02 -7.73
C LEU A 25 -13.05 -9.69 -6.36
N VAL A 26 -12.12 -9.26 -5.51
CA VAL A 26 -12.01 -9.73 -4.13
C VAL A 26 -12.45 -8.60 -3.20
N ALA A 27 -13.64 -8.74 -2.64
CA ALA A 27 -14.25 -7.78 -1.73
C ALA A 27 -14.12 -8.24 -0.26
N SER A 28 -14.15 -7.28 0.66
CA SER A 28 -14.18 -7.52 2.10
C SER A 28 -15.56 -7.97 2.56
N ARG A 29 -15.62 -8.82 3.60
CA ARG A 29 -16.88 -9.17 4.28
C ARG A 29 -17.36 -8.09 5.23
N GLN A 30 -16.43 -7.37 5.87
CA GLN A 30 -16.75 -6.26 6.76
C GLN A 30 -17.10 -5.00 5.97
N SER A 31 -17.88 -4.13 6.60
CA SER A 31 -18.10 -2.78 6.08
C SER A 31 -16.80 -1.99 6.15
N LEU A 32 -16.51 -1.27 5.07
CA LEU A 32 -15.36 -0.37 4.98
C LEU A 32 -15.86 1.08 4.92
N PRO A 33 -15.10 2.05 5.45
CA PRO A 33 -15.42 3.46 5.29
C PRO A 33 -15.32 3.82 3.81
N VAL A 34 -16.22 4.67 3.34
CA VAL A 34 -16.10 5.29 2.02
C VAL A 34 -15.21 6.51 2.17
N LEU A 35 -14.16 6.57 1.38
CA LEU A 35 -13.13 7.59 1.46
C LEU A 35 -13.43 8.69 0.44
N GLU A 36 -13.24 9.95 0.83
CA GLU A 36 -13.42 11.08 -0.09
C GLU A 36 -12.37 11.07 -1.20
N GLU A 37 -11.16 10.63 -0.87
CA GLU A 37 -10.02 10.55 -1.77
C GLU A 37 -10.20 9.51 -2.89
N THR A 38 -11.14 8.58 -2.75
CA THR A 38 -11.43 7.56 -3.77
C THR A 38 -12.52 7.98 -4.76
N VAL A 39 -13.12 9.16 -4.59
CA VAL A 39 -14.06 9.71 -5.58
C VAL A 39 -13.33 9.86 -6.91
N ASP A 40 -13.92 9.33 -7.99
CA ASP A 40 -13.33 9.31 -9.34
C ASP A 40 -11.94 8.64 -9.43
N ALA A 41 -11.66 7.70 -8.52
CA ALA A 41 -10.41 6.94 -8.51
C ALA A 41 -10.13 6.25 -9.86
N PRO A 42 -8.92 6.39 -10.42
CA PRO A 42 -8.54 5.81 -11.71
C PRO A 42 -8.18 4.32 -11.56
N VAL A 43 -9.15 3.50 -11.12
CA VAL A 43 -8.96 2.06 -10.84
C VAL A 43 -8.52 1.28 -12.08
N GLU A 44 -8.84 1.76 -13.28
CA GLU A 44 -8.36 1.21 -14.56
C GLU A 44 -6.85 1.28 -14.72
N ARG A 45 -6.18 2.16 -13.95
CA ARG A 45 -4.72 2.25 -13.90
C ARG A 45 -4.09 1.21 -12.98
N GLY A 46 -4.90 0.54 -12.14
CA GLY A 46 -4.45 -0.53 -11.24
C GLY A 46 -3.77 -0.07 -9.97
N GLY A 47 -3.10 1.07 -9.99
CA GLY A 47 -2.50 1.73 -8.83
C GLY A 47 -2.38 3.22 -9.07
N TYR A 48 -2.63 4.05 -8.06
CA TYR A 48 -2.62 5.50 -8.19
C TYR A 48 -2.26 6.17 -6.87
N VAL A 49 -1.85 7.43 -6.93
CA VAL A 49 -1.59 8.24 -5.75
C VAL A 49 -2.93 8.64 -5.14
N LEU A 50 -3.21 8.14 -3.95
CA LEU A 50 -4.44 8.43 -3.20
C LEU A 50 -4.30 9.71 -2.39
N ALA A 51 -3.18 9.84 -1.67
CA ALA A 51 -2.83 11.05 -0.92
C ALA A 51 -1.35 11.34 -1.14
N ASP A 52 -1.04 12.53 -1.65
CA ASP A 52 0.33 12.92 -1.92
C ASP A 52 0.99 13.63 -0.74
N SER A 53 2.31 13.67 -0.75
CA SER A 53 3.11 14.52 0.12
C SER A 53 2.96 15.98 -0.28
N SER A 54 3.05 16.89 0.68
CA SER A 54 3.17 18.32 0.42
C SER A 54 4.54 18.72 -0.11
N ARG A 55 5.53 17.83 -0.05
CA ARG A 55 6.89 18.02 -0.53
C ARG A 55 7.03 17.54 -1.98
N GLU A 56 7.91 18.16 -2.72
CA GLU A 56 8.25 17.74 -4.11
C GLU A 56 8.69 16.28 -4.17
N VAL A 57 9.48 15.84 -3.18
CA VAL A 57 9.88 14.45 -3.01
C VAL A 57 9.37 13.98 -1.65
N PRO A 58 8.48 12.99 -1.60
CA PRO A 58 7.98 12.47 -0.33
C PRO A 58 9.09 11.77 0.47
N ASP A 59 8.97 11.79 1.80
CA ASP A 59 9.89 11.07 2.69
C ASP A 59 9.83 9.55 2.52
N GLY A 60 8.81 9.07 1.83
CA GLY A 60 8.61 7.69 1.41
C GLY A 60 7.19 7.42 0.95
N ILE A 61 6.87 6.15 0.75
CA ILE A 61 5.59 5.72 0.19
C ILE A 61 5.00 4.59 1.03
N ILE A 62 3.70 4.69 1.36
CA ILE A 62 2.91 3.56 1.85
C ILE A 62 2.04 3.07 0.70
N ILE A 63 2.11 1.77 0.39
CA ILE A 63 1.32 1.13 -0.66
C ILE A 63 0.32 0.19 0.02
N ALA A 64 -0.96 0.31 -0.30
CA ALA A 64 -1.99 -0.52 0.30
C ALA A 64 -3.06 -0.91 -0.73
N ALA A 65 -3.80 -1.99 -0.45
CA ALA A 65 -4.93 -2.43 -1.24
C ALA A 65 -6.10 -2.85 -0.34
N GLY A 66 -7.32 -2.72 -0.81
CA GLY A 66 -8.49 -3.17 -0.06
C GLY A 66 -8.67 -2.45 1.27
N SER A 67 -9.04 -3.18 2.30
CA SER A 67 -9.31 -2.65 3.64
C SER A 67 -8.13 -1.93 4.29
N GLU A 68 -6.91 -2.20 3.86
CA GLU A 68 -5.68 -1.64 4.41
C GLU A 68 -5.44 -0.19 3.99
N VAL A 69 -6.13 0.28 2.94
CA VAL A 69 -6.00 1.66 2.44
C VAL A 69 -6.41 2.69 3.49
N SER A 70 -7.54 2.48 4.16
CA SER A 70 -7.98 3.37 5.24
C SER A 70 -7.01 3.40 6.43
N LEU A 71 -6.38 2.27 6.73
CA LEU A 71 -5.35 2.18 7.78
C LEU A 71 -4.06 2.92 7.37
N ALA A 72 -3.71 2.84 6.08
CA ALA A 72 -2.56 3.54 5.53
C ALA A 72 -2.73 5.08 5.60
N LEU A 73 -3.94 5.58 5.31
CA LEU A 73 -4.25 7.02 5.46
C LEU A 73 -4.12 7.46 6.92
N GLN A 74 -4.69 6.71 7.86
CA GLN A 74 -4.57 7.01 9.29
C GLN A 74 -3.10 6.97 9.76
N ALA A 75 -2.31 6.01 9.29
CA ALA A 75 -0.89 5.94 9.59
C ALA A 75 -0.11 7.11 8.98
N ARG A 76 -0.51 7.60 7.79
CA ARG A 76 0.04 8.81 7.17
C ARG A 76 -0.14 10.04 8.08
N GLU A 77 -1.33 10.20 8.69
CA GLU A 77 -1.59 11.30 9.64
C GLU A 77 -0.64 11.22 10.84
N LEU A 78 -0.48 10.03 11.44
CA LEU A 78 0.46 9.84 12.56
C LEU A 78 1.91 10.14 12.16
N LEU A 79 2.31 9.79 10.93
CA LEU A 79 3.64 10.10 10.40
C LEU A 79 3.81 11.59 10.18
N PHE A 80 2.78 12.27 9.64
CA PHE A 80 2.80 13.70 9.40
C PHE A 80 2.95 14.50 10.69
N ASP A 81 2.24 14.11 11.75
CA ASP A 81 2.36 14.69 13.09
C ASP A 81 3.77 14.51 13.68
N ASP A 82 4.48 13.45 13.29
CA ASP A 82 5.88 13.19 13.66
C ASP A 82 6.90 13.83 12.68
N GLY A 83 6.43 14.68 11.76
CA GLY A 83 7.26 15.43 10.81
C GLY A 83 7.70 14.63 9.57
N ILE A 84 7.10 13.46 9.32
CA ILE A 84 7.39 12.57 8.20
C ILE A 84 6.23 12.64 7.20
N ASP A 85 6.47 13.23 6.03
CA ASP A 85 5.44 13.44 5.01
C ASP A 85 5.54 12.40 3.89
N VAL A 86 4.66 11.40 3.95
CA VAL A 86 4.64 10.26 3.03
C VAL A 86 3.51 10.37 2.02
N ARG A 87 3.73 9.77 0.86
CA ARG A 87 2.69 9.48 -0.12
C ARG A 87 1.97 8.18 0.22
N VAL A 88 0.64 8.13 0.04
CA VAL A 88 -0.15 6.91 0.07
C VAL A 88 -0.59 6.55 -1.34
N VAL A 89 -0.34 5.31 -1.74
CA VAL A 89 -0.74 4.73 -3.02
C VAL A 89 -1.78 3.65 -2.76
N SER A 90 -2.97 3.79 -3.36
CA SER A 90 -3.92 2.70 -3.47
C SER A 90 -3.56 1.84 -4.68
N MET A 91 -3.51 0.51 -4.48
CA MET A 91 -3.13 -0.48 -5.50
C MET A 91 -4.22 -1.55 -5.65
N PRO A 92 -5.41 -1.20 -6.15
CA PRO A 92 -6.51 -2.15 -6.28
C PRO A 92 -6.21 -3.31 -7.24
N SER A 93 -5.29 -3.14 -8.21
CA SER A 93 -4.90 -4.19 -9.15
C SER A 93 -3.44 -4.07 -9.57
N THR A 94 -2.60 -4.94 -9.05
CA THR A 94 -1.19 -5.01 -9.43
C THR A 94 -0.99 -5.37 -10.90
N ASN A 95 -1.87 -6.19 -11.48
CA ASN A 95 -1.81 -6.57 -12.89
C ASN A 95 -2.01 -5.35 -13.81
N LEU A 96 -3.09 -4.57 -13.59
CA LEU A 96 -3.35 -3.37 -14.38
C LEU A 96 -2.26 -2.30 -14.19
N PHE A 97 -1.69 -2.19 -12.98
CA PHE A 97 -0.59 -1.27 -12.73
C PHE A 97 0.68 -1.68 -13.49
N ASP A 98 1.00 -2.96 -13.54
CA ASP A 98 2.16 -3.48 -14.26
C ASP A 98 2.08 -3.23 -15.78
N GLU A 99 0.88 -3.22 -16.32
CA GLU A 99 0.61 -2.94 -17.72
C GLU A 99 0.74 -1.45 -18.08
N GLN A 100 0.79 -0.56 -17.08
CA GLN A 100 0.91 0.88 -17.34
C GLN A 100 2.28 1.24 -17.94
N PRO A 101 2.35 2.31 -18.75
CA PRO A 101 3.61 2.84 -19.24
C PRO A 101 4.57 3.13 -18.07
N LYS A 102 5.88 2.91 -18.31
CA LYS A 102 6.92 3.15 -17.31
C LYS A 102 6.82 4.55 -16.69
N ALA A 103 6.56 5.57 -17.51
CA ALA A 103 6.42 6.95 -17.03
C ALA A 103 5.31 7.10 -15.98
N TYR A 104 4.15 6.43 -16.15
CA TYR A 104 3.08 6.44 -15.18
C TYR A 104 3.49 5.71 -13.89
N ARG A 105 4.06 4.52 -14.02
CA ARG A 105 4.52 3.73 -12.87
C ARG A 105 5.58 4.49 -12.06
N ASP A 106 6.49 5.16 -12.74
CA ASP A 106 7.52 5.99 -12.09
C ASP A 106 6.93 7.25 -11.45
N ALA A 107 5.86 7.81 -12.00
CA ALA A 107 5.16 8.94 -11.38
C ALA A 107 4.44 8.53 -10.09
N VAL A 108 3.82 7.34 -10.06
CA VAL A 108 3.15 6.80 -8.87
C VAL A 108 4.15 6.32 -7.82
N LEU A 109 5.17 5.57 -8.26
CA LEU A 109 6.24 4.99 -7.43
C LEU A 109 7.62 5.49 -7.90
N PRO A 110 7.98 6.76 -7.61
CA PRO A 110 9.22 7.36 -8.10
C PRO A 110 10.44 6.53 -7.71
N PRO A 111 11.33 6.15 -8.66
CA PRO A 111 12.47 5.26 -8.40
C PRO A 111 13.42 5.78 -7.33
N GLN A 112 13.57 7.10 -7.19
CA GLN A 112 14.41 7.73 -6.19
C GLN A 112 13.85 7.61 -4.77
N VAL A 113 12.54 7.36 -4.60
CA VAL A 113 11.89 7.17 -3.31
C VAL A 113 11.91 5.68 -2.98
N THR A 114 12.97 5.23 -2.32
CA THR A 114 13.19 3.81 -2.02
C THR A 114 12.63 3.36 -0.67
N ARG A 115 12.25 4.31 0.18
CA ARG A 115 11.63 4.05 1.47
C ARG A 115 10.16 3.74 1.29
N ARG A 116 9.84 2.47 1.06
CA ARG A 116 8.47 2.01 0.74
C ARG A 116 8.01 0.95 1.72
N LEU A 117 6.77 1.09 2.20
CA LEU A 117 6.08 0.09 3.02
C LEU A 117 4.84 -0.38 2.26
N ALA A 118 4.74 -1.66 1.95
CA ALA A 118 3.49 -2.26 1.50
C ALA A 118 2.71 -2.84 2.69
N VAL A 119 1.40 -2.63 2.70
CA VAL A 119 0.49 -3.09 3.76
C VAL A 119 -0.59 -3.95 3.10
N GLU A 120 -0.58 -5.26 3.38
CA GLU A 120 -1.43 -6.24 2.74
C GLU A 120 -1.80 -7.37 3.70
N MET A 121 -3.09 -7.55 4.02
CA MET A 121 -3.59 -8.69 4.81
C MET A 121 -3.66 -9.98 3.96
N GLY A 122 -2.59 -10.25 3.24
CA GLY A 122 -2.36 -11.41 2.41
C GLY A 122 -0.88 -11.75 2.36
N ALA A 123 -0.48 -12.70 1.52
CA ALA A 123 0.90 -13.12 1.37
C ALA A 123 1.80 -11.97 0.88
N SER A 124 2.97 -11.83 1.51
CA SER A 124 3.91 -10.73 1.24
C SER A 124 4.58 -10.83 -0.14
N GLN A 125 4.68 -12.03 -0.70
CA GLN A 125 5.54 -12.35 -1.83
C GLN A 125 5.34 -11.45 -3.06
N SER A 126 4.09 -11.13 -3.41
CA SER A 126 3.79 -10.32 -4.60
C SER A 126 4.15 -8.85 -4.49
N TRP A 127 4.42 -8.37 -3.27
CA TRP A 127 4.66 -6.97 -2.98
C TRP A 127 6.12 -6.54 -3.02
N TYR A 128 7.07 -7.48 -2.94
CA TYR A 128 8.51 -7.16 -2.90
C TYR A 128 8.98 -6.40 -4.13
N LYS A 129 8.39 -6.62 -5.31
CA LYS A 129 8.77 -5.89 -6.53
C LYS A 129 8.42 -4.40 -6.49
N TYR A 130 7.42 -4.00 -5.67
CA TYR A 130 6.99 -2.60 -5.52
C TYR A 130 7.76 -1.87 -4.43
N VAL A 131 8.12 -2.56 -3.37
CA VAL A 131 8.89 -1.97 -2.26
C VAL A 131 10.40 -1.98 -2.52
N GLY A 132 10.89 -2.93 -3.31
CA GLY A 132 12.33 -3.08 -3.60
C GLY A 132 13.15 -3.53 -2.40
N LEU A 133 14.48 -3.46 -2.53
CA LEU A 133 15.42 -3.97 -1.52
C LEU A 133 15.47 -3.13 -0.23
N ASN A 134 15.10 -1.86 -0.30
CA ASN A 134 15.13 -0.92 0.84
C ASN A 134 13.77 -0.77 1.53
N GLY A 135 12.75 -1.39 0.97
CA GLY A 135 11.39 -1.36 1.50
C GLY A 135 11.06 -2.57 2.37
N LYS A 136 9.84 -2.57 2.87
CA LYS A 136 9.29 -3.63 3.71
C LYS A 136 7.87 -3.96 3.30
N VAL A 137 7.46 -5.20 3.55
CA VAL A 137 6.07 -5.64 3.40
C VAL A 137 5.53 -6.04 4.77
N MET A 138 4.44 -5.42 5.18
CA MET A 138 3.57 -5.93 6.25
C MET A 138 2.57 -6.89 5.61
N GLY A 139 2.84 -8.17 5.67
CA GLY A 139 2.02 -9.23 5.10
C GLY A 139 1.62 -10.29 6.12
N VAL A 140 0.82 -11.26 5.70
CA VAL A 140 0.42 -12.42 6.49
C VAL A 140 0.95 -13.68 5.80
N ASP A 141 2.16 -14.13 6.20
CA ASP A 141 2.82 -15.32 5.66
C ASP A 141 2.59 -16.55 6.54
N ARG A 142 1.40 -16.66 7.10
CA ARG A 142 0.93 -17.75 7.94
C ARG A 142 -0.56 -17.98 7.70
N PHE A 143 -1.10 -19.07 8.23
CA PHE A 143 -2.55 -19.28 8.22
C PHE A 143 -3.29 -18.12 8.91
N GLY A 144 -4.42 -17.74 8.33
CA GLY A 144 -5.33 -16.77 8.92
C GLY A 144 -5.91 -17.28 10.25
N ILE A 145 -6.58 -16.37 10.94
CA ILE A 145 -7.33 -16.67 12.16
C ILE A 145 -8.80 -16.33 11.95
N SER A 146 -9.69 -17.06 12.64
CA SER A 146 -11.12 -16.82 12.62
C SER A 146 -11.55 -16.01 13.83
N GLY A 147 -12.46 -15.05 13.63
CA GLY A 147 -13.00 -14.21 14.70
C GLY A 147 -13.70 -12.97 14.14
N PRO A 148 -14.20 -12.08 15.03
CA PRO A 148 -14.71 -10.78 14.62
C PRO A 148 -13.62 -9.97 13.87
N GLY A 149 -13.98 -9.36 12.73
CA GLY A 149 -13.02 -8.73 11.82
C GLY A 149 -12.06 -7.75 12.50
N ALA A 150 -12.57 -6.86 13.37
CA ALA A 150 -11.76 -5.89 14.08
C ALA A 150 -10.73 -6.54 15.03
N GLU A 151 -11.10 -7.65 15.69
CA GLU A 151 -10.19 -8.38 16.55
C GLU A 151 -9.11 -9.12 15.75
N VAL A 152 -9.50 -9.72 14.62
CA VAL A 152 -8.57 -10.39 13.69
C VAL A 152 -7.55 -9.39 13.14
N VAL A 153 -7.98 -8.26 12.65
CA VAL A 153 -7.11 -7.18 12.12
C VAL A 153 -6.09 -6.75 13.18
N LYS A 154 -6.56 -6.52 14.42
CA LYS A 154 -5.69 -6.15 15.54
C LYS A 154 -4.72 -7.28 15.92
N ALA A 155 -5.20 -8.52 16.01
CA ALA A 155 -4.38 -9.68 16.34
C ALA A 155 -3.31 -10.00 15.28
N LEU A 156 -3.58 -9.66 14.01
CA LEU A 156 -2.62 -9.75 12.92
C LEU A 156 -1.67 -8.54 12.87
N GLY A 157 -1.91 -7.52 13.67
CA GLY A 157 -1.05 -6.35 13.79
C GLY A 157 -1.34 -5.24 12.78
N PHE A 158 -2.46 -5.30 12.06
CA PHE A 158 -2.80 -4.26 11.08
C PHE A 158 -3.54 -3.10 11.76
N THR A 159 -2.78 -2.27 12.47
CA THR A 159 -3.30 -1.02 13.06
C THR A 159 -2.49 0.18 12.56
N PRO A 160 -3.08 1.38 12.52
CA PRO A 160 -2.37 2.60 12.11
C PRO A 160 -1.07 2.82 12.89
N GLU A 161 -1.09 2.59 14.21
CA GLU A 161 0.08 2.76 15.08
C GLU A 161 1.18 1.72 14.79
N HIS A 162 0.78 0.51 14.35
CA HIS A 162 1.78 -0.49 13.98
C HIS A 162 2.37 -0.18 12.60
N ILE A 163 1.57 0.25 11.64
CA ILE A 163 2.04 0.72 10.34
C ILE A 163 3.02 1.90 10.53
N PHE A 164 2.67 2.87 11.38
CA PHE A 164 3.56 3.97 11.76
C PHE A 164 4.90 3.48 12.31
N ARG A 165 4.90 2.55 13.28
CA ARG A 165 6.14 1.98 13.85
C ARG A 165 6.96 1.24 12.81
N GLU A 166 6.33 0.42 12.00
CA GLU A 166 6.98 -0.35 10.94
C GLU A 166 7.64 0.56 9.91
N TYR A 167 6.94 1.63 9.52
CA TYR A 167 7.51 2.63 8.63
C TYR A 167 8.73 3.33 9.25
N LYS A 168 8.67 3.69 10.53
CA LYS A 168 9.82 4.31 11.23
C LYS A 168 11.03 3.37 11.33
N HIS A 169 10.80 2.08 11.43
CA HIS A 169 11.89 1.10 11.48
C HIS A 169 12.63 0.95 10.15
N LEU A 170 12.04 1.29 9.01
CA LEU A 170 12.72 1.27 7.70
C LEU A 170 14.02 2.10 7.69
N ASN A 171 14.11 3.16 8.51
CA ASN A 171 15.32 3.99 8.60
C ASN A 171 16.42 3.41 9.47
N LYS A 172 16.09 2.51 10.40
CA LYS A 172 17.07 2.00 11.38
C LYS A 172 17.92 0.86 10.80
N THR A 173 17.36 0.10 9.87
CA THR A 173 18.04 -1.07 9.30
C THR A 173 19.15 -0.69 8.32
N ASN A 174 19.03 0.44 7.61
CA ASN A 174 20.04 0.89 6.64
C ASN A 174 21.28 1.55 7.28
N TYR A 175 21.22 2.00 8.54
CA TYR A 175 22.36 2.59 9.22
C TYR A 175 23.31 1.54 9.87
N LEU A 176 22.87 0.30 10.02
CA LEU A 176 23.68 -0.78 10.61
C LEU A 176 24.50 -1.59 9.58
N ALA A 177 24.20 -1.40 8.27
CA ALA A 177 24.87 -2.17 7.21
C ALA A 177 26.24 -1.59 6.75
N VAL A 178 26.70 -0.47 7.30
CA VAL A 178 27.98 0.14 6.91
C VAL A 178 28.86 0.38 8.14
N LYS A 179 29.16 -0.68 8.88
CA LYS A 179 30.40 -0.77 9.66
C LYS A 179 31.23 -1.92 9.09
N THR A 180 31.85 -1.65 7.96
CA THR A 180 32.97 -2.50 7.48
C THR A 180 34.05 -2.42 8.51
N PRO A 181 34.50 -3.54 9.12
CA PRO A 181 35.72 -3.53 9.90
C PRO A 181 36.90 -3.28 8.94
N VAL A 182 37.62 -2.23 9.17
CA VAL A 182 38.95 -2.05 8.55
C VAL A 182 39.83 -3.18 9.06
N ILE A 183 40.13 -4.13 8.17
CA ILE A 183 41.15 -5.14 8.44
C ILE A 183 42.49 -4.41 8.34
N GLN A 184 43.20 -4.29 9.44
CA GLN A 184 44.63 -3.95 9.50
C GLN A 184 45.47 -5.19 9.19
#